data_461d041ad863c0f2290e5e5f053b123f
#
_entry.id   461d041ad863c0f2290e5e5f053b123f
#
_cell.length_a   1.000
_cell.length_b   1.000
_cell.length_c   1.000
_cell.angle_alpha   90.00
_cell.angle_beta   90.00
_cell.angle_gamma   90.00
#
_symmetry.space_group_name_H-M   'P 1'
#
loop_
_entity.id
_entity.type
_entity.pdbx_description
1 polymer ?
#
loop_
_entity_poly.entity_id
_entity_poly.type
_entity_poly.pdbx_seq_one_letter_code
_entity_poly.pdbx_strand_id
1 'polypeptide(L)'
;VKNGLYENVPAPRVKEKKVFQADPLIGWTTYPLSYAPVFVSRTETDPMSEENKYSMLVNVTEDIANHPDALILNRGYYGMNLKTDTSYRLSLFLKSRNYSAPVRVFLVDELGQQVSNVIEVNIENRDWTKYTGELKPEKNVQRGMLAIQPMSKGQFQIDVVSLFPSDTWNEGKSVFRKDIVQNLKAFAPCFIRFPGGCIVHGVNEETMYHWKKTLGPIENRPGQWSKWAPYYRTDGIGYHEFYELCEYVGADAMYVMPTGMICSGWVKQSPQWNFRHIDVDLDAYIQDALDAIEYAIGDTTTKWGAERAKNGHPAPFPLKYIEIGNEDFGPVYWERYEKIYQALSAKYPDLVYIANSVIRVVGRENDDKRKDIPNFVNPKNVKVFDEHYYNSIEWACEQHYRFDNYKRGVADLFIGELGISGKYPYNLLATGAIRMSIERNGDLNPLFAERPVMRHWDFLEHQ
;
A
#
# COMPACT_ATOMS: atom_id res chain seq x y z
N VAL A 1 -4.65 -8.86 38.15
CA VAL A 1 -3.56 -8.64 37.20
C VAL A 1 -4.16 -8.69 35.82
N LYS A 2 -4.44 -7.50 35.21
CA LYS A 2 -5.08 -7.40 33.90
C LYS A 2 -4.20 -6.66 32.88
N ASN A 3 -2.89 -6.68 33.02
CA ASN A 3 -2.03 -5.91 32.13
C ASN A 3 -1.34 -6.85 31.15
N GLY A 4 -2.04 -7.20 30.08
CA GLY A 4 -1.42 -7.83 28.93
C GLY A 4 -0.39 -6.87 28.29
N LEU A 5 0.60 -7.39 27.59
CA LEU A 5 1.63 -6.59 26.90
C LEU A 5 1.05 -5.52 25.97
N TYR A 6 -0.20 -5.71 25.51
CA TYR A 6 -0.91 -4.76 24.66
C TYR A 6 -1.29 -3.45 25.37
N GLU A 7 -1.55 -3.45 26.67
CA GLU A 7 -1.92 -2.23 27.39
C GLU A 7 -0.72 -1.29 27.58
N ASN A 8 0.49 -1.85 27.59
CA ASN A 8 1.73 -1.10 27.78
C ASN A 8 2.38 -0.64 26.47
N VAL A 9 1.91 -1.14 25.32
CA VAL A 9 2.39 -0.70 24.01
C VAL A 9 1.35 0.26 23.45
N PRO A 10 1.67 1.56 23.28
CA PRO A 10 0.74 2.53 22.73
C PRO A 10 0.24 2.02 21.39
N ALA A 11 -1.08 1.88 21.24
CA ALA A 11 -1.66 1.70 19.93
C ALA A 11 -1.20 2.88 19.04
N PRO A 12 -0.86 2.68 17.78
CA PRO A 12 -0.65 3.79 16.87
C PRO A 12 -1.95 4.59 16.87
N ARG A 13 -1.96 5.69 17.64
CA ARG A 13 -3.14 6.56 17.74
C ARG A 13 -3.23 7.34 16.43
N VAL A 14 -4.14 6.93 15.58
CA VAL A 14 -4.50 7.62 14.33
C VAL A 14 -4.91 9.07 14.55
N LYS A 15 -5.23 9.48 15.78
CA LYS A 15 -5.74 10.82 16.11
C LYS A 15 -4.69 11.90 16.37
N GLU A 16 -3.44 11.59 16.56
CA GLU A 16 -2.44 12.64 16.71
C GLU A 16 -1.90 13.04 15.33
N LYS A 17 -2.44 14.12 14.77
CA LYS A 17 -1.96 14.84 13.58
C LYS A 17 -0.58 15.48 13.82
N LYS A 18 0.38 14.76 14.39
CA LYS A 18 1.76 15.25 14.52
C LYS A 18 2.50 14.98 13.23
N VAL A 19 3.39 15.89 12.86
CA VAL A 19 4.35 15.73 11.76
C VAL A 19 5.02 14.38 11.92
N PHE A 20 4.66 13.46 11.03
CA PHE A 20 5.21 12.11 11.06
C PHE A 20 6.61 12.16 10.46
N GLN A 21 7.60 12.15 11.32
CA GLN A 21 8.89 11.61 10.90
C GLN A 21 8.69 10.11 10.78
N ALA A 22 9.04 9.57 9.62
CA ALA A 22 9.02 8.14 9.40
C ALA A 22 9.87 7.45 10.46
N ASP A 23 9.22 6.79 11.42
CA ASP A 23 9.90 5.93 12.37
C ASP A 23 9.69 4.47 11.95
N PRO A 24 10.69 3.84 11.32
CA PRO A 24 10.59 2.45 10.87
C PRO A 24 10.49 1.46 12.03
N LEU A 25 10.68 1.90 13.28
CA LEU A 25 10.49 1.07 14.47
C LEU A 25 9.05 1.08 15.01
N ILE A 26 8.11 1.75 14.34
CA ILE A 26 6.69 1.64 14.70
C ILE A 26 6.26 0.17 14.67
N GLY A 27 5.66 -0.29 15.77
CA GLY A 27 5.25 -1.68 15.96
C GLY A 27 6.28 -2.56 16.65
N TRP A 28 7.49 -2.08 16.82
CA TRP A 28 8.53 -2.72 17.63
C TRP A 28 8.61 -2.13 19.02
N THR A 29 8.85 -2.97 20.01
CA THR A 29 9.05 -2.56 21.40
C THR A 29 9.96 -3.55 22.11
N THR A 30 10.52 -3.14 23.26
CA THR A 30 11.23 -4.04 24.16
C THR A 30 10.38 -4.35 25.38
N TYR A 31 10.56 -5.52 25.95
CA TYR A 31 9.91 -5.94 27.18
C TYR A 31 10.97 -6.45 28.18
N PRO A 32 10.81 -6.18 29.47
CA PRO A 32 9.89 -5.23 30.08
C PRO A 32 10.25 -3.77 29.77
N LEU A 33 9.24 -2.91 29.64
CA LEU A 33 9.43 -1.49 29.26
C LEU A 33 10.16 -0.66 30.32
N SER A 34 10.00 -1.03 31.59
CA SER A 34 10.54 -0.24 32.73
C SER A 34 11.97 -0.60 33.10
N TYR A 35 12.42 -1.78 32.72
CA TYR A 35 13.78 -2.27 32.95
C TYR A 35 14.08 -3.33 31.88
N ALA A 36 14.75 -2.90 30.84
CA ALA A 36 15.15 -3.79 29.78
C ALA A 36 16.67 -3.70 29.59
N PRO A 37 17.41 -4.82 29.66
CA PRO A 37 18.81 -4.82 29.26
C PRO A 37 18.96 -4.73 27.73
N VAL A 38 17.84 -4.71 26.98
CA VAL A 38 17.78 -4.67 25.55
C VAL A 38 17.23 -3.33 25.08
N PHE A 39 18.02 -2.60 24.30
CA PHE A 39 17.64 -1.33 23.69
C PHE A 39 17.62 -1.47 22.18
N VAL A 40 16.62 -0.89 21.53
CA VAL A 40 16.53 -0.83 20.07
C VAL A 40 16.53 0.61 19.59
N SER A 41 17.22 0.85 18.50
CA SER A 41 17.27 2.17 17.86
C SER A 41 17.40 1.99 16.34
N ARG A 42 16.96 3.00 15.59
CA ARG A 42 17.23 3.08 14.15
C ARG A 42 18.70 3.45 13.93
N THR A 43 19.32 2.84 12.96
CA THR A 43 20.68 3.19 12.51
C THR A 43 20.75 3.25 10.99
N GLU A 44 21.62 4.11 10.48
CA GLU A 44 22.00 4.22 9.08
C GLU A 44 23.43 3.66 8.85
N THR A 45 24.05 3.17 9.91
CA THR A 45 25.41 2.63 9.82
C THR A 45 25.38 1.23 9.22
N ASP A 46 26.18 0.99 8.20
CA ASP A 46 26.27 -0.27 7.47
C ASP A 46 24.88 -0.76 6.98
N PRO A 47 24.19 0.02 6.14
CA PRO A 47 22.88 -0.35 5.62
C PRO A 47 22.93 -1.65 4.82
N MET A 48 21.77 -2.26 4.57
CA MET A 48 21.67 -3.45 3.75
C MET A 48 21.97 -3.16 2.27
N SER A 49 21.50 -2.01 1.77
CA SER A 49 21.77 -1.50 0.43
C SER A 49 21.68 0.02 0.40
N GLU A 50 21.96 0.63 -0.76
CA GLU A 50 21.77 2.08 -0.96
C GLU A 50 20.29 2.47 -0.89
N GLU A 51 19.40 1.59 -1.29
CA GLU A 51 17.95 1.78 -1.25
C GLU A 51 17.40 1.54 0.16
N ASN A 52 17.86 0.50 0.85
CA ASN A 52 17.45 0.17 2.22
C ASN A 52 18.48 0.69 3.23
N LYS A 53 18.36 1.98 3.56
CA LYS A 53 19.35 2.74 4.36
C LYS A 53 19.23 2.53 5.86
N TYR A 54 18.11 1.99 6.34
CA TYR A 54 17.81 1.94 7.77
C TYR A 54 17.69 0.51 8.24
N SER A 55 18.26 0.25 9.41
CA SER A 55 18.07 -1.02 10.11
C SER A 55 17.83 -0.79 11.60
N MET A 56 17.41 -1.80 12.32
CA MET A 56 17.27 -1.78 13.77
C MET A 56 18.58 -2.23 14.42
N LEU A 57 19.24 -1.32 15.14
CA LEU A 57 20.35 -1.64 16.02
C LEU A 57 19.81 -2.16 17.35
N VAL A 58 20.20 -3.34 17.73
CA VAL A 58 19.95 -3.95 19.04
C VAL A 58 21.21 -3.82 19.89
N ASN A 59 21.05 -3.25 21.08
CA ASN A 59 22.12 -3.14 22.08
C ASN A 59 21.70 -3.86 23.35
N VAL A 60 22.41 -4.94 23.70
CA VAL A 60 22.21 -5.71 24.92
C VAL A 60 23.29 -5.33 25.90
N THR A 61 22.91 -4.70 27.01
CA THR A 61 23.86 -4.09 27.97
C THR A 61 24.25 -5.03 29.10
N GLU A 62 23.46 -6.04 29.39
CA GLU A 62 23.64 -6.98 30.49
C GLU A 62 23.51 -8.43 30.03
N ASP A 63 23.91 -9.37 30.85
CA ASP A 63 23.72 -10.78 30.58
C ASP A 63 22.25 -11.17 30.71
N ILE A 64 21.68 -11.70 29.63
CA ILE A 64 20.27 -12.13 29.56
C ILE A 64 19.95 -13.29 30.48
N ALA A 65 20.93 -14.05 30.94
CA ALA A 65 20.68 -15.09 31.95
C ALA A 65 19.99 -14.55 33.21
N ASN A 66 20.20 -13.28 33.54
CA ASN A 66 19.54 -12.60 34.64
C ASN A 66 18.19 -11.98 34.28
N HIS A 67 17.84 -11.97 32.99
CA HIS A 67 16.64 -11.32 32.43
C HIS A 67 15.97 -12.22 31.37
N PRO A 68 15.50 -13.41 31.76
CA PRO A 68 14.96 -14.39 30.80
C PRO A 68 13.67 -13.91 30.11
N ASP A 69 13.05 -12.88 30.61
CA ASP A 69 11.86 -12.22 30.05
C ASP A 69 12.16 -11.05 29.12
N ALA A 70 13.47 -10.72 28.89
CA ALA A 70 13.83 -9.63 28.00
C ALA A 70 13.62 -10.01 26.53
N LEU A 71 12.70 -9.32 25.87
CA LEU A 71 12.28 -9.60 24.49
C LEU A 71 12.26 -8.32 23.66
N ILE A 72 12.49 -8.47 22.35
CA ILE A 72 12.11 -7.51 21.33
C ILE A 72 10.83 -8.06 20.69
N LEU A 73 9.78 -7.26 20.71
CA LEU A 73 8.44 -7.68 20.29
C LEU A 73 7.96 -6.91 19.07
N ASN A 74 7.39 -7.62 18.12
CA ASN A 74 6.60 -7.04 17.05
C ASN A 74 5.17 -7.59 17.13
N ARG A 75 4.21 -6.70 17.35
CA ARG A 75 2.79 -7.06 17.47
C ARG A 75 2.02 -7.04 16.16
N GLY A 76 2.69 -6.80 15.02
CA GLY A 76 1.98 -6.47 13.80
C GLY A 76 1.16 -5.18 13.95
N TYR A 77 0.03 -5.11 13.29
CA TYR A 77 -0.81 -3.89 13.30
C TYR A 77 -1.75 -3.83 14.51
N TYR A 78 -2.49 -4.92 14.78
CA TYR A 78 -3.43 -5.06 15.92
C TYR A 78 -3.29 -6.41 16.62
N GLY A 79 -2.13 -7.03 16.55
CA GLY A 79 -1.86 -8.40 16.92
C GLY A 79 -1.96 -9.35 15.74
N MET A 80 -1.30 -10.47 15.87
CA MET A 80 -1.27 -11.54 14.88
C MET A 80 -2.26 -12.62 15.28
N ASN A 81 -3.21 -12.97 14.40
CA ASN A 81 -4.11 -14.08 14.63
C ASN A 81 -3.38 -15.39 14.33
N LEU A 82 -2.83 -16.01 15.38
CA LEU A 82 -2.06 -17.26 15.28
C LEU A 82 -2.99 -18.46 15.39
N LYS A 83 -2.82 -19.44 14.50
CA LYS A 83 -3.64 -20.65 14.43
C LYS A 83 -2.78 -21.90 14.48
N THR A 84 -3.24 -22.92 15.17
CA THR A 84 -2.53 -24.21 15.32
C THR A 84 -2.49 -25.05 14.05
N ASP A 85 -3.43 -24.80 13.14
CA ASP A 85 -3.53 -25.49 11.83
C ASP A 85 -2.70 -24.79 10.73
N THR A 86 -1.98 -23.72 11.07
CA THR A 86 -1.19 -22.94 10.14
C THR A 86 0.22 -22.73 10.69
N SER A 87 1.22 -23.05 9.90
CA SER A 87 2.61 -22.66 10.20
C SER A 87 2.92 -21.28 9.64
N TYR A 88 3.97 -20.64 10.17
CA TYR A 88 4.36 -19.28 9.79
C TYR A 88 5.81 -19.28 9.32
N ARG A 89 6.02 -18.89 8.07
CA ARG A 89 7.34 -18.78 7.46
C ARG A 89 8.00 -17.50 7.91
N LEU A 90 9.08 -17.65 8.65
CA LEU A 90 9.92 -16.55 9.10
C LEU A 90 11.08 -16.34 8.13
N SER A 91 11.38 -15.09 7.82
CA SER A 91 12.69 -14.69 7.34
C SER A 91 13.11 -13.38 7.99
N LEU A 92 14.39 -13.23 8.27
CA LEU A 92 14.96 -11.99 8.79
C LEU A 92 16.44 -11.91 8.39
N PHE A 93 16.93 -10.68 8.30
CA PHE A 93 18.35 -10.44 8.09
C PHE A 93 18.99 -9.98 9.39
N LEU A 94 20.13 -10.60 9.73
CA LEU A 94 20.92 -10.27 10.91
C LEU A 94 22.36 -10.00 10.54
N LYS A 95 23.00 -9.10 11.33
CA LYS A 95 24.40 -8.73 11.19
C LYS A 95 25.01 -8.49 12.57
N SER A 96 26.10 -9.20 12.90
CA SER A 96 26.80 -8.97 14.16
C SER A 96 27.67 -7.71 14.08
N ARG A 97 27.73 -6.96 15.18
CA ARG A 97 28.77 -5.95 15.43
C ARG A 97 29.80 -6.45 16.42
N ASN A 98 29.36 -6.99 17.53
CA ASN A 98 30.18 -7.62 18.57
C ASN A 98 29.35 -8.64 19.38
N TYR A 99 28.32 -9.19 18.77
CA TYR A 99 27.44 -10.20 19.35
C TYR A 99 27.81 -11.58 18.81
N SER A 100 27.96 -12.58 19.68
CA SER A 100 28.44 -13.92 19.34
C SER A 100 27.61 -15.05 19.94
N ALA A 101 26.42 -14.74 20.46
CA ALA A 101 25.50 -15.74 21.00
C ALA A 101 24.33 -16.00 20.08
N PRO A 102 23.52 -17.06 20.30
CA PRO A 102 22.28 -17.25 19.58
C PRO A 102 21.27 -16.12 19.83
N VAL A 103 20.41 -15.91 18.84
CA VAL A 103 19.16 -15.15 18.97
C VAL A 103 18.02 -16.16 18.82
N ARG A 104 17.09 -16.17 19.75
CA ARG A 104 15.91 -17.03 19.70
C ARG A 104 14.74 -16.28 19.13
N VAL A 105 14.01 -16.88 18.21
CA VAL A 105 12.84 -16.29 17.58
C VAL A 105 11.65 -17.23 17.77
N PHE A 106 10.54 -16.69 18.28
CA PHE A 106 9.33 -17.47 18.57
C PHE A 106 8.09 -16.57 18.62
N LEU A 107 6.92 -17.20 18.72
CA LEU A 107 5.66 -16.50 18.87
C LEU A 107 5.25 -16.47 20.34
N VAL A 108 4.64 -15.35 20.73
CA VAL A 108 4.09 -15.16 22.08
C VAL A 108 2.64 -14.69 22.02
N ASP A 109 1.89 -14.93 23.08
CA ASP A 109 0.56 -14.35 23.28
C ASP A 109 0.63 -12.91 23.82
N GLU A 110 -0.52 -12.32 24.08
CA GLU A 110 -0.64 -10.95 24.60
C GLU A 110 -0.08 -10.76 26.01
N LEU A 111 0.23 -11.85 26.72
CA LEU A 111 0.88 -11.84 28.03
C LEU A 111 2.40 -12.07 27.93
N GLY A 112 2.93 -12.25 26.72
CA GLY A 112 4.34 -12.55 26.48
C GLY A 112 4.72 -14.01 26.73
N GLN A 113 3.74 -14.91 26.90
CA GLN A 113 4.00 -16.33 27.04
C GLN A 113 4.29 -16.96 25.69
N GLN A 114 5.35 -17.74 25.60
CA GLN A 114 5.69 -18.49 24.38
C GLN A 114 4.54 -19.41 23.98
N VAL A 115 4.21 -19.39 22.69
CA VAL A 115 3.11 -20.19 22.10
C VAL A 115 3.50 -20.93 20.84
N SER A 116 4.79 -21.01 20.53
CA SER A 116 5.31 -21.78 19.38
C SER A 116 6.64 -22.47 19.72
N ASN A 117 7.10 -23.32 18.81
CA ASN A 117 8.50 -23.74 18.78
C ASN A 117 9.43 -22.52 18.70
N VAL A 118 10.69 -22.73 19.03
CA VAL A 118 11.77 -21.73 18.96
C VAL A 118 12.65 -22.01 17.75
N ILE A 119 13.02 -20.96 17.01
CA ILE A 119 14.09 -20.98 16.03
C ILE A 119 15.31 -20.31 16.67
N GLU A 120 16.41 -21.02 16.79
CA GLU A 120 17.68 -20.47 17.27
C GLU A 120 18.56 -20.11 16.06
N VAL A 121 19.05 -18.86 16.05
CA VAL A 121 19.87 -18.31 15.00
C VAL A 121 21.22 -17.89 15.57
N ASN A 122 22.30 -18.51 15.12
CA ASN A 122 23.65 -18.10 15.45
C ASN A 122 24.10 -16.97 14.52
N ILE A 123 24.38 -15.79 15.08
CA ILE A 123 24.86 -14.65 14.31
C ILE A 123 26.41 -14.69 14.29
N GLU A 124 26.97 -15.35 13.29
CA GLU A 124 28.43 -15.52 13.19
C GLU A 124 29.07 -14.46 12.28
N ASN A 125 28.28 -13.87 11.38
CA ASN A 125 28.80 -13.01 10.33
C ASN A 125 28.67 -11.52 10.66
N ARG A 126 29.69 -10.76 10.24
CA ARG A 126 29.67 -9.29 10.22
C ARG A 126 28.99 -8.73 8.97
N ASP A 127 28.58 -9.60 8.05
CA ASP A 127 27.83 -9.26 6.85
C ASP A 127 26.34 -9.60 7.03
N TRP A 128 25.49 -8.90 6.31
CA TRP A 128 24.04 -9.17 6.31
C TRP A 128 23.77 -10.59 5.84
N THR A 129 23.20 -11.39 6.70
CA THR A 129 22.87 -12.80 6.42
C THR A 129 21.39 -13.04 6.61
N LYS A 130 20.76 -13.64 5.62
CA LYS A 130 19.33 -14.04 5.66
C LYS A 130 19.20 -15.36 6.42
N TYR A 131 18.35 -15.34 7.43
CA TYR A 131 17.93 -16.53 8.16
C TYR A 131 16.47 -16.82 7.90
N THR A 132 16.13 -18.08 7.81
CA THR A 132 14.75 -18.53 7.55
C THR A 132 14.37 -19.65 8.50
N GLY A 133 13.07 -19.81 8.75
CA GLY A 133 12.57 -20.90 9.57
C GLY A 133 11.05 -20.95 9.56
N GLU A 134 10.51 -21.91 10.26
CA GLU A 134 9.08 -22.15 10.37
C GLU A 134 8.65 -22.16 11.83
N LEU A 135 7.71 -21.28 12.18
CA LEU A 135 7.11 -21.20 13.50
C LEU A 135 5.73 -21.86 13.48
N LYS A 136 5.49 -22.77 14.44
CA LYS A 136 4.24 -23.53 14.56
C LYS A 136 3.59 -23.21 15.91
N PRO A 137 2.44 -22.50 15.92
CA PRO A 137 1.72 -22.24 17.15
C PRO A 137 1.20 -23.52 17.82
N GLU A 138 1.32 -23.61 19.13
CA GLU A 138 0.81 -24.71 19.95
C GLU A 138 -0.62 -24.47 20.46
N LYS A 139 -1.07 -23.21 20.41
CA LYS A 139 -2.44 -22.79 20.71
C LYS A 139 -2.90 -21.66 19.80
N ASN A 140 -4.21 -21.52 19.61
CA ASN A 140 -4.80 -20.39 18.90
C ASN A 140 -4.69 -19.12 19.75
N VAL A 141 -4.22 -18.02 19.14
CA VAL A 141 -4.05 -16.73 19.80
C VAL A 141 -4.55 -15.64 18.87
N GLN A 142 -5.49 -14.82 19.32
CA GLN A 142 -6.04 -13.73 18.48
C GLN A 142 -5.10 -12.54 18.34
N ARG A 143 -4.28 -12.28 19.36
CA ARG A 143 -3.38 -11.13 19.44
C ARG A 143 -1.95 -11.55 19.75
N GLY A 144 -1.44 -12.49 18.98
CA GLY A 144 -0.06 -12.93 19.10
C GLY A 144 0.94 -11.88 18.63
N MET A 145 2.19 -12.10 19.00
CA MET A 145 3.33 -11.26 18.64
C MET A 145 4.52 -12.12 18.23
N LEU A 146 5.39 -11.57 17.40
CA LEU A 146 6.71 -12.12 17.14
C LEU A 146 7.65 -11.64 18.24
N ALA A 147 8.37 -12.57 18.87
CA ALA A 147 9.38 -12.29 19.87
C ALA A 147 10.77 -12.63 19.33
N ILE A 148 11.73 -11.74 19.54
CA ILE A 148 13.15 -11.91 19.28
C ILE A 148 13.86 -11.76 20.61
N GLN A 149 14.56 -12.80 21.05
CA GLN A 149 15.27 -12.84 22.32
C GLN A 149 16.77 -12.99 22.09
N PRO A 150 17.57 -11.97 22.33
CA PRO A 150 19.03 -12.10 22.39
C PRO A 150 19.40 -12.94 23.61
N MET A 151 20.49 -13.70 23.54
CA MET A 151 20.90 -14.61 24.61
C MET A 151 22.16 -14.16 25.36
N SER A 152 22.80 -13.06 24.93
CA SER A 152 24.01 -12.54 25.59
C SER A 152 24.15 -11.04 25.36
N LYS A 153 25.07 -10.42 26.09
CA LYS A 153 25.51 -9.03 25.93
C LYS A 153 26.17 -8.83 24.56
N GLY A 154 25.95 -7.68 23.96
CA GLY A 154 26.57 -7.27 22.69
C GLY A 154 25.63 -6.49 21.79
N GLN A 155 26.07 -6.24 20.56
CA GLN A 155 25.33 -5.47 19.57
C GLN A 155 25.19 -6.23 18.27
N PHE A 156 24.01 -6.16 17.67
CA PHE A 156 23.72 -6.67 16.34
C PHE A 156 22.66 -5.82 15.65
N GLN A 157 22.50 -6.01 14.35
CA GLN A 157 21.48 -5.32 13.57
C GLN A 157 20.48 -6.32 13.04
N ILE A 158 19.23 -5.87 12.93
CA ILE A 158 18.11 -6.62 12.35
C ILE A 158 17.49 -5.80 11.24
N ASP A 159 17.13 -6.46 10.13
CA ASP A 159 16.39 -5.83 9.05
C ASP A 159 15.47 -6.84 8.34
N VAL A 160 14.53 -6.31 7.55
CA VAL A 160 13.59 -7.04 6.68
C VAL A 160 13.01 -8.29 7.37
N VAL A 161 12.42 -8.08 8.55
CA VAL A 161 11.73 -9.16 9.26
C VAL A 161 10.40 -9.44 8.60
N SER A 162 10.21 -10.67 8.16
CA SER A 162 9.02 -11.15 7.45
C SER A 162 8.44 -12.38 8.12
N LEU A 163 7.14 -12.38 8.36
CA LEU A 163 6.41 -13.53 8.92
C LEU A 163 5.10 -13.71 8.15
N PHE A 164 5.02 -14.74 7.32
CA PHE A 164 3.85 -15.06 6.53
C PHE A 164 3.24 -16.40 6.94
N PRO A 165 1.90 -16.51 7.05
CA PRO A 165 1.26 -17.81 7.18
C PRO A 165 1.55 -18.67 5.94
N SER A 166 1.65 -19.98 6.14
CA SER A 166 1.96 -20.93 5.06
C SER A 166 0.80 -21.10 4.08
N ASP A 167 -0.41 -20.73 4.48
CA ASP A 167 -1.65 -20.87 3.72
C ASP A 167 -2.05 -19.60 2.94
N THR A 168 -1.10 -18.74 2.58
CA THR A 168 -1.38 -17.61 1.68
C THR A 168 -1.89 -18.12 0.32
N TRP A 169 -2.45 -17.23 -0.49
CA TRP A 169 -2.97 -17.58 -1.82
C TRP A 169 -1.91 -18.28 -2.68
N ASN A 170 -2.35 -19.04 -3.67
CA ASN A 170 -1.48 -19.81 -4.57
C ASN A 170 -0.57 -20.78 -3.80
N GLU A 171 -1.16 -21.61 -2.94
CA GLU A 171 -0.46 -22.65 -2.16
C GLU A 171 0.70 -22.10 -1.31
N GLY A 172 0.50 -20.90 -0.76
CA GLY A 172 1.51 -20.25 0.06
C GLY A 172 2.61 -19.52 -0.71
N LYS A 173 2.56 -19.45 -2.03
CA LYS A 173 3.58 -18.78 -2.85
C LYS A 173 3.34 -17.27 -2.96
N SER A 174 2.10 -16.84 -2.84
CA SER A 174 1.72 -15.43 -2.92
C SER A 174 1.88 -14.72 -1.56
N VAL A 175 1.99 -13.39 -1.59
CA VAL A 175 1.97 -12.53 -0.40
C VAL A 175 0.56 -12.25 0.09
N PHE A 176 -0.48 -12.59 -0.68
CA PHE A 176 -1.86 -12.26 -0.36
C PHE A 176 -2.50 -13.29 0.57
N ARG A 177 -3.29 -12.79 1.51
CA ARG A 177 -4.14 -13.63 2.35
C ARG A 177 -5.17 -14.37 1.50
N LYS A 178 -5.28 -15.68 1.72
CA LYS A 178 -6.19 -16.56 0.99
C LYS A 178 -7.65 -16.12 1.08
N ASP A 179 -8.12 -15.79 2.27
CA ASP A 179 -9.50 -15.36 2.51
C ASP A 179 -9.84 -14.04 1.80
N ILE A 180 -8.88 -13.10 1.75
CA ILE A 180 -9.06 -11.82 1.04
C ILE A 180 -9.19 -12.05 -0.46
N VAL A 181 -8.30 -12.86 -1.06
CA VAL A 181 -8.37 -13.16 -2.50
C VAL A 181 -9.65 -13.93 -2.85
N GLN A 182 -10.07 -14.89 -1.99
CA GLN A 182 -11.33 -15.61 -2.19
C GLN A 182 -12.55 -14.68 -2.19
N ASN A 183 -12.60 -13.73 -1.25
CA ASN A 183 -13.69 -12.77 -1.19
C ASN A 183 -13.69 -11.81 -2.39
N LEU A 184 -12.51 -11.31 -2.80
CA LEU A 184 -12.38 -10.48 -4.00
C LEU A 184 -12.80 -11.27 -5.25
N LYS A 185 -12.39 -12.52 -5.38
CA LYS A 185 -12.78 -13.38 -6.48
C LYS A 185 -14.28 -13.65 -6.51
N ALA A 186 -14.91 -13.84 -5.34
CA ALA A 186 -16.37 -14.02 -5.25
C ALA A 186 -17.12 -12.71 -5.58
N PHE A 187 -16.53 -11.55 -5.29
CA PHE A 187 -17.05 -10.25 -5.71
C PHE A 187 -16.96 -10.05 -7.24
N ALA A 188 -16.03 -10.75 -7.91
CA ALA A 188 -15.80 -10.74 -9.35
C ALA A 188 -15.63 -9.34 -9.95
N PRO A 189 -14.65 -8.54 -9.48
CA PRO A 189 -14.41 -7.22 -10.03
C PRO A 189 -14.00 -7.32 -11.50
N CYS A 190 -14.52 -6.42 -12.35
CA CYS A 190 -14.11 -6.34 -13.75
C CYS A 190 -12.70 -5.77 -13.90
N PHE A 191 -12.28 -4.90 -12.97
CA PHE A 191 -10.94 -4.31 -12.95
C PHE A 191 -10.51 -3.99 -11.53
N ILE A 192 -9.19 -3.81 -11.34
CA ILE A 192 -8.57 -3.27 -10.12
C ILE A 192 -7.76 -2.03 -10.49
N ARG A 193 -8.03 -0.90 -9.81
CA ARG A 193 -7.32 0.37 -9.95
C ARG A 193 -6.22 0.48 -8.90
N PHE A 194 -4.96 0.67 -9.33
CA PHE A 194 -3.81 0.81 -8.44
C PHE A 194 -2.72 1.73 -9.02
N PRO A 195 -1.77 2.21 -8.22
CA PRO A 195 -1.78 2.27 -6.77
C PRO A 195 -2.93 3.13 -6.26
N GLY A 196 -3.46 3.98 -7.11
CA GLY A 196 -4.63 4.83 -6.91
C GLY A 196 -4.47 5.90 -5.82
N GLY A 197 -5.37 6.88 -5.88
CA GLY A 197 -5.46 7.96 -4.92
C GLY A 197 -4.18 8.80 -4.82
N CYS A 198 -4.07 9.57 -3.78
CA CYS A 198 -2.90 10.41 -3.55
C CYS A 198 -1.60 9.63 -3.24
N ILE A 199 -1.60 8.31 -3.22
CA ILE A 199 -0.38 7.49 -3.20
C ILE A 199 0.46 7.78 -4.46
N VAL A 200 -0.20 7.99 -5.60
CA VAL A 200 0.45 8.37 -6.86
C VAL A 200 1.23 9.67 -6.73
N HIS A 201 0.65 10.65 -6.06
CA HIS A 201 1.22 12.00 -5.92
C HIS A 201 2.39 12.08 -4.92
N GLY A 202 2.32 11.34 -3.80
CA GLY A 202 3.19 11.62 -2.68
C GLY A 202 2.98 13.04 -2.10
N VAL A 203 3.90 13.47 -1.24
CA VAL A 203 3.97 14.85 -0.70
C VAL A 203 5.06 15.70 -1.39
N ASN A 204 5.95 15.04 -2.11
CA ASN A 204 7.00 15.58 -2.96
C ASN A 204 7.35 14.53 -4.02
N GLU A 205 8.22 14.85 -4.96
CA GLU A 205 8.63 13.94 -6.03
C GLU A 205 9.26 12.64 -5.50
N GLU A 206 10.09 12.72 -4.46
CA GLU A 206 10.75 11.56 -3.87
C GLU A 206 9.74 10.55 -3.30
N THR A 207 8.59 11.02 -2.81
CA THR A 207 7.54 10.22 -2.18
C THR A 207 6.37 9.86 -3.12
N MET A 208 6.45 10.19 -4.41
CA MET A 208 5.55 9.67 -5.44
C MET A 208 5.66 8.15 -5.56
N TYR A 209 4.69 7.53 -6.22
CA TYR A 209 4.76 6.10 -6.48
C TYR A 209 5.77 5.79 -7.58
N HIS A 210 6.93 5.32 -7.19
CA HIS A 210 8.00 4.88 -8.08
C HIS A 210 7.91 3.37 -8.28
N TRP A 211 7.17 2.91 -9.28
CA TRP A 211 6.89 1.51 -9.51
C TRP A 211 8.15 0.64 -9.64
N LYS A 212 9.22 1.15 -10.25
CA LYS A 212 10.51 0.45 -10.39
C LYS A 212 11.14 0.08 -9.05
N LYS A 213 10.93 0.93 -8.01
CA LYS A 213 11.42 0.68 -6.65
C LYS A 213 10.61 -0.38 -5.90
N THR A 214 9.49 -0.84 -6.48
CA THR A 214 8.63 -1.87 -5.90
C THR A 214 8.80 -3.24 -6.55
N LEU A 215 9.81 -3.40 -7.40
CA LEU A 215 10.11 -4.65 -8.10
C LEU A 215 11.24 -5.44 -7.41
N GLY A 216 11.34 -6.72 -7.79
CA GLY A 216 12.41 -7.61 -7.32
C GLY A 216 12.29 -8.03 -5.85
N PRO A 217 13.37 -8.52 -5.26
CA PRO A 217 13.39 -8.99 -3.87
C PRO A 217 13.00 -7.90 -2.89
N ILE A 218 12.19 -8.24 -1.87
CA ILE A 218 11.65 -7.27 -0.92
C ILE A 218 12.74 -6.57 -0.11
N GLU A 219 13.85 -7.24 0.12
CA GLU A 219 15.03 -6.69 0.81
C GLU A 219 15.68 -5.51 0.07
N ASN A 220 15.44 -5.39 -1.24
CA ASN A 220 15.95 -4.31 -2.07
C ASN A 220 14.93 -3.19 -2.29
N ARG A 221 13.71 -3.35 -1.77
CA ARG A 221 12.66 -2.32 -1.90
C ARG A 221 12.81 -1.31 -0.77
N PRO A 222 13.02 0.00 -1.05
CA PRO A 222 13.27 0.99 0.00
C PRO A 222 12.07 1.21 0.90
N GLY A 223 10.86 0.83 0.44
CA GLY A 223 9.64 1.17 1.13
C GLY A 223 9.40 2.68 1.16
N GLN A 224 8.31 3.11 1.80
CA GLN A 224 7.93 4.51 1.81
C GLN A 224 7.00 4.84 2.97
N TRP A 225 7.13 6.05 3.52
CA TRP A 225 6.18 6.55 4.48
C TRP A 225 4.81 6.77 3.84
N SER A 226 3.75 6.20 4.43
CA SER A 226 2.40 6.42 3.96
C SER A 226 1.87 7.77 4.41
N LYS A 227 1.42 8.61 3.47
CA LYS A 227 0.77 9.88 3.80
C LYS A 227 -0.62 9.73 4.43
N TRP A 228 -1.27 8.58 4.23
CA TRP A 228 -2.63 8.33 4.68
C TRP A 228 -2.74 7.81 6.10
N ALA A 229 -1.71 7.14 6.57
CA ALA A 229 -1.69 6.54 7.89
C ALA A 229 -0.29 6.60 8.50
N PRO A 230 -0.17 6.64 9.83
CA PRO A 230 1.12 6.73 10.50
C PRO A 230 1.86 5.39 10.49
N TYR A 231 2.12 4.85 9.31
CA TYR A 231 2.91 3.64 9.14
C TYR A 231 3.85 3.74 7.94
N TYR A 232 4.90 2.96 7.99
CA TYR A 232 5.84 2.80 6.91
C TYR A 232 5.36 1.68 5.97
N ARG A 233 5.23 1.99 4.68
CA ARG A 233 4.86 1.05 3.65
C ARG A 233 6.12 0.34 3.17
N THR A 234 6.17 -0.98 3.28
CA THR A 234 7.34 -1.79 2.90
C THR A 234 7.42 -2.05 1.39
N ASP A 235 6.37 -1.69 0.65
CA ASP A 235 6.16 -2.06 -0.76
C ASP A 235 6.26 -3.58 -1.03
N GLY A 236 5.94 -4.39 -0.01
CA GLY A 236 5.84 -5.85 -0.11
C GLY A 236 4.70 -6.30 -1.03
N ILE A 237 3.72 -5.42 -1.28
CA ILE A 237 2.78 -5.47 -2.39
C ILE A 237 3.13 -4.29 -3.29
N GLY A 238 3.85 -4.56 -4.37
CA GLY A 238 4.30 -3.58 -5.33
C GLY A 238 3.61 -3.72 -6.68
N TYR A 239 4.22 -3.17 -7.70
CA TYR A 239 3.69 -3.13 -9.06
C TYR A 239 3.43 -4.53 -9.63
N HIS A 240 4.35 -5.46 -9.42
CA HIS A 240 4.23 -6.85 -9.86
C HIS A 240 3.07 -7.57 -9.17
N GLU A 241 3.02 -7.50 -7.84
CA GLU A 241 2.03 -8.20 -7.04
C GLU A 241 0.60 -7.68 -7.29
N PHE A 242 0.42 -6.39 -7.61
CA PHE A 242 -0.89 -5.89 -8.01
C PHE A 242 -1.42 -6.54 -9.29
N TYR A 243 -0.55 -6.79 -10.27
CA TYR A 243 -0.94 -7.51 -11.48
C TYR A 243 -1.26 -8.98 -11.20
N GLU A 244 -0.44 -9.64 -10.37
CA GLU A 244 -0.76 -11.00 -9.94
C GLU A 244 -2.14 -11.07 -9.26
N LEU A 245 -2.49 -10.07 -8.43
CA LEU A 245 -3.81 -10.00 -7.82
C LEU A 245 -4.91 -9.88 -8.87
N CYS A 246 -4.73 -9.07 -9.91
CA CYS A 246 -5.68 -8.97 -11.02
C CYS A 246 -5.92 -10.33 -11.67
N GLU A 247 -4.87 -11.08 -11.96
CA GLU A 247 -4.98 -12.44 -12.51
C GLU A 247 -5.67 -13.41 -11.55
N TYR A 248 -5.31 -13.37 -10.25
CA TYR A 248 -5.90 -14.26 -9.26
C TYR A 248 -7.42 -14.09 -9.13
N VAL A 249 -7.93 -12.88 -9.32
CA VAL A 249 -9.35 -12.59 -9.22
C VAL A 249 -10.05 -12.56 -10.59
N GLY A 250 -9.31 -12.59 -11.70
CA GLY A 250 -9.83 -12.55 -13.06
C GLY A 250 -10.27 -11.15 -13.50
N ALA A 251 -9.56 -10.10 -13.03
CA ALA A 251 -9.85 -8.70 -13.34
C ALA A 251 -8.84 -8.09 -14.30
N ASP A 252 -9.28 -7.12 -15.11
CA ASP A 252 -8.36 -6.24 -15.84
C ASP A 252 -7.59 -5.33 -14.86
N ALA A 253 -6.38 -4.92 -15.22
CA ALA A 253 -5.61 -3.99 -14.43
C ALA A 253 -5.75 -2.56 -14.94
N MET A 254 -5.90 -1.61 -14.02
CA MET A 254 -5.86 -0.18 -14.26
C MET A 254 -4.70 0.43 -13.50
N TYR A 255 -3.67 0.87 -14.21
CA TYR A 255 -2.53 1.55 -13.60
C TYR A 255 -2.72 3.06 -13.61
N VAL A 256 -2.58 3.68 -12.44
CA VAL A 256 -2.62 5.14 -12.27
C VAL A 256 -1.20 5.66 -12.21
N MET A 257 -0.81 6.48 -13.16
CA MET A 257 0.55 7.01 -13.27
C MET A 257 0.66 8.44 -12.73
N PRO A 258 1.79 8.85 -12.15
CA PRO A 258 2.02 10.23 -11.74
C PRO A 258 2.21 11.16 -12.94
N THR A 259 1.81 12.43 -12.78
CA THR A 259 1.97 13.51 -13.79
C THR A 259 2.79 14.69 -13.26
N GLY A 260 3.39 14.56 -12.07
CA GLY A 260 4.09 15.65 -11.42
C GLY A 260 3.18 16.58 -10.61
N MET A 261 2.00 16.12 -10.20
CA MET A 261 1.23 16.75 -9.15
C MET A 261 1.57 16.13 -7.79
N ILE A 262 1.65 16.94 -6.75
CA ILE A 262 1.83 16.50 -5.36
C ILE A 262 0.62 16.88 -4.51
N CYS A 263 0.38 16.09 -3.46
CA CYS A 263 -0.72 16.32 -2.55
C CYS A 263 -0.21 16.38 -1.10
N SER A 264 -0.13 17.58 -0.54
CA SER A 264 0.41 17.83 0.81
C SER A 264 -0.65 17.95 1.92
N GLY A 265 -1.90 17.59 1.65
CA GLY A 265 -3.06 17.89 2.49
C GLY A 265 -3.06 17.36 3.93
N TRP A 266 -2.22 16.39 4.26
CA TRP A 266 -2.10 15.86 5.62
C TRP A 266 -0.83 16.30 6.36
N VAL A 267 0.01 17.09 5.73
CA VAL A 267 1.21 17.65 6.38
C VAL A 267 0.80 18.85 7.21
N LYS A 268 1.17 18.87 8.48
CA LYS A 268 0.75 19.87 9.51
C LYS A 268 0.95 21.34 9.12
N GLN A 269 1.77 21.62 8.13
CA GLN A 269 2.09 22.98 7.68
C GLN A 269 1.10 23.53 6.63
N SER A 270 0.18 22.69 6.13
CA SER A 270 -0.87 23.14 5.23
C SER A 270 -2.23 22.69 5.77
N PRO A 271 -3.03 23.60 6.37
CA PRO A 271 -4.36 23.26 6.89
C PRO A 271 -5.39 22.95 5.78
N GLN A 272 -5.01 23.10 4.52
CA GLN A 272 -5.83 22.81 3.35
C GLN A 272 -5.19 21.72 2.51
N TRP A 273 -6.01 20.90 1.84
CA TRP A 273 -5.55 20.02 0.79
C TRP A 273 -4.84 20.86 -0.26
N ASN A 274 -3.53 20.79 -0.31
CA ASN A 274 -2.73 21.58 -1.24
C ASN A 274 -2.22 20.66 -2.35
N PHE A 275 -3.05 20.54 -3.38
CA PHE A 275 -2.66 19.94 -4.63
C PHE A 275 -1.91 20.99 -5.45
N ARG A 276 -0.74 20.67 -5.92
CA ARG A 276 0.03 21.54 -6.80
C ARG A 276 0.89 20.76 -7.76
N HIS A 277 1.01 21.26 -8.96
CA HIS A 277 2.01 20.80 -9.91
C HIS A 277 3.39 21.30 -9.49
N ILE A 278 4.37 20.40 -9.54
CA ILE A 278 5.79 20.73 -9.39
C ILE A 278 6.43 20.74 -10.79
N ASP A 279 7.55 21.41 -10.90
CA ASP A 279 8.38 21.35 -12.11
C ASP A 279 9.01 19.96 -12.21
N VAL A 280 8.87 19.30 -13.38
CA VAL A 280 9.34 17.95 -13.62
C VAL A 280 9.90 17.81 -15.03
N ASP A 281 10.83 16.90 -15.21
CA ASP A 281 11.22 16.40 -16.53
C ASP A 281 10.10 15.52 -17.08
N LEU A 282 9.21 16.09 -17.89
CA LEU A 282 8.05 15.39 -18.43
C LEU A 282 8.44 14.23 -19.35
N ASP A 283 9.55 14.34 -20.07
CA ASP A 283 10.04 13.28 -20.96
C ASP A 283 10.49 12.06 -20.14
N ALA A 284 11.10 12.29 -18.97
CA ALA A 284 11.42 11.23 -18.02
C ALA A 284 10.16 10.54 -17.47
N TYR A 285 9.09 11.29 -17.18
CA TYR A 285 7.80 10.72 -16.75
C TYR A 285 7.12 9.90 -17.85
N ILE A 286 7.17 10.40 -19.09
CA ILE A 286 6.65 9.66 -20.26
C ILE A 286 7.43 8.36 -20.44
N GLN A 287 8.77 8.41 -20.37
CA GLN A 287 9.59 7.21 -20.50
C GLN A 287 9.32 6.23 -19.36
N ASP A 288 9.14 6.71 -18.11
CA ASP A 288 8.80 5.86 -16.98
C ASP A 288 7.46 5.15 -17.16
N ALA A 289 6.47 5.83 -17.72
CA ALA A 289 5.17 5.24 -18.06
C ALA A 289 5.28 4.22 -19.21
N LEU A 290 6.06 4.50 -20.26
CA LEU A 290 6.33 3.55 -21.32
C LEU A 290 7.02 2.28 -20.80
N ASP A 291 7.98 2.44 -19.90
CA ASP A 291 8.67 1.34 -19.23
C ASP A 291 7.69 0.50 -18.36
N ALA A 292 6.76 1.18 -17.66
CA ALA A 292 5.74 0.52 -16.85
C ALA A 292 4.80 -0.33 -17.70
N ILE A 293 4.33 0.19 -18.83
CA ILE A 293 3.50 -0.55 -19.77
C ILE A 293 4.28 -1.72 -20.38
N GLU A 294 5.55 -1.49 -20.78
CA GLU A 294 6.41 -2.55 -21.31
C GLU A 294 6.65 -3.65 -20.28
N TYR A 295 6.82 -3.30 -18.98
CA TYR A 295 6.90 -4.28 -17.92
C TYR A 295 5.63 -5.14 -17.86
N ALA A 296 4.47 -4.52 -17.96
CA ALA A 296 3.19 -5.22 -17.85
C ALA A 296 2.89 -6.11 -19.05
N ILE A 297 3.06 -5.62 -20.27
CA ILE A 297 2.59 -6.31 -21.49
C ILE A 297 3.66 -6.54 -22.56
N GLY A 298 4.89 -6.06 -22.35
CA GLY A 298 5.99 -6.24 -23.32
C GLY A 298 6.40 -7.71 -23.45
N ASP A 299 6.92 -8.05 -24.63
CA ASP A 299 7.52 -9.36 -24.88
C ASP A 299 8.79 -9.56 -24.03
N THR A 300 9.12 -10.83 -23.70
CA THR A 300 10.29 -11.17 -22.88
C THR A 300 11.63 -10.83 -23.55
N THR A 301 11.64 -10.47 -24.81
CA THR A 301 12.83 -9.96 -25.53
C THR A 301 13.06 -8.46 -25.30
N THR A 302 12.06 -7.73 -24.78
CA THR A 302 12.21 -6.33 -24.41
C THR A 302 12.85 -6.20 -23.03
N LYS A 303 13.39 -5.01 -22.73
CA LYS A 303 14.06 -4.77 -21.44
C LYS A 303 13.16 -5.08 -20.25
N TRP A 304 11.98 -4.51 -20.22
CA TRP A 304 11.09 -4.62 -19.07
C TRP A 304 10.24 -5.88 -19.08
N GLY A 305 9.92 -6.44 -20.25
CA GLY A 305 9.34 -7.78 -20.36
C GLY A 305 10.28 -8.88 -19.87
N ALA A 306 11.60 -8.75 -20.13
CA ALA A 306 12.61 -9.63 -19.56
C ALA A 306 12.70 -9.52 -18.03
N GLU A 307 12.61 -8.30 -17.49
CA GLU A 307 12.62 -8.09 -16.03
C GLU A 307 11.36 -8.68 -15.36
N ARG A 308 10.17 -8.57 -16.00
CA ARG A 308 8.96 -9.26 -15.55
C ARG A 308 9.18 -10.78 -15.51
N ALA A 309 9.74 -11.35 -16.58
CA ALA A 309 10.01 -12.78 -16.65
C ALA A 309 11.01 -13.23 -15.57
N LYS A 310 12.04 -12.45 -15.28
CA LYS A 310 13.00 -12.68 -14.19
C LYS A 310 12.32 -12.65 -12.82
N ASN A 311 11.31 -11.82 -12.64
CA ASN A 311 10.47 -11.77 -11.43
C ASN A 311 9.43 -12.90 -11.37
N GLY A 312 9.49 -13.88 -12.27
CA GLY A 312 8.70 -15.11 -12.23
C GLY A 312 7.48 -15.13 -13.16
N HIS A 313 7.20 -14.06 -13.91
CA HIS A 313 6.02 -13.96 -14.75
C HIS A 313 6.36 -13.66 -16.23
N PRO A 314 6.67 -14.66 -17.06
CA PRO A 314 7.03 -14.43 -18.47
C PRO A 314 5.85 -13.98 -19.35
N ALA A 315 4.61 -14.36 -19.03
CA ALA A 315 3.42 -13.95 -19.77
C ALA A 315 3.07 -12.47 -19.55
N PRO A 316 2.42 -11.79 -20.51
CA PRO A 316 1.86 -10.46 -20.29
C PRO A 316 0.79 -10.47 -19.18
N PHE A 317 0.75 -9.40 -18.40
CA PHE A 317 -0.29 -9.16 -17.41
C PHE A 317 -1.57 -8.55 -18.03
N PRO A 318 -2.73 -8.60 -17.36
CA PRO A 318 -4.00 -8.11 -17.89
C PRO A 318 -4.15 -6.59 -17.82
N LEU A 319 -3.13 -5.83 -18.22
CA LEU A 319 -3.17 -4.36 -18.27
C LEU A 319 -4.09 -3.92 -19.40
N LYS A 320 -5.09 -3.11 -19.08
CA LYS A 320 -6.04 -2.57 -20.05
C LYS A 320 -6.24 -1.08 -19.96
N TYR A 321 -6.12 -0.52 -18.76
CA TYR A 321 -6.40 0.88 -18.50
C TYR A 321 -5.16 1.61 -17.97
N ILE A 322 -4.92 2.81 -18.48
CA ILE A 322 -3.93 3.76 -17.96
C ILE A 322 -4.66 5.03 -17.55
N GLU A 323 -4.67 5.32 -16.27
CA GLU A 323 -5.16 6.59 -15.77
C GLU A 323 -3.99 7.57 -15.65
N ILE A 324 -4.07 8.68 -16.36
CA ILE A 324 -3.02 9.69 -16.44
C ILE A 324 -3.23 10.71 -15.33
N GLY A 325 -2.58 10.50 -14.18
CA GLY A 325 -2.75 11.28 -12.95
C GLY A 325 -3.85 10.74 -12.03
N ASN A 326 -4.11 11.44 -10.93
CA ASN A 326 -5.19 11.20 -9.98
C ASN A 326 -5.68 12.53 -9.41
N GLU A 327 -6.94 12.90 -9.61
CA GLU A 327 -7.49 14.18 -9.13
C GLU A 327 -6.69 15.40 -9.63
N ASP A 328 -6.04 15.27 -10.75
CA ASP A 328 -5.25 16.32 -11.38
C ASP A 328 -6.16 17.32 -12.09
N PHE A 329 -5.73 18.57 -12.19
CA PHE A 329 -6.56 19.63 -12.75
C PHE A 329 -5.74 20.82 -13.24
N GLY A 330 -6.42 21.71 -13.95
CA GLY A 330 -5.89 22.99 -14.40
C GLY A 330 -5.03 22.89 -15.68
N PRO A 331 -4.57 24.03 -16.22
CA PRO A 331 -3.90 24.08 -17.51
C PRO A 331 -2.64 23.20 -17.58
N VAL A 332 -1.82 23.22 -16.52
CA VAL A 332 -0.57 22.42 -16.45
C VAL A 332 -0.86 20.93 -16.58
N TYR A 333 -1.91 20.43 -15.92
CA TYR A 333 -2.32 19.05 -16.08
C TYR A 333 -2.67 18.72 -17.53
N TRP A 334 -3.51 19.54 -18.15
CA TRP A 334 -3.99 19.25 -19.50
C TRP A 334 -2.89 19.33 -20.56
N GLU A 335 -1.92 20.24 -20.39
CA GLU A 335 -0.74 20.30 -21.26
C GLU A 335 0.12 19.03 -21.14
N ARG A 336 0.28 18.51 -19.90
CA ARG A 336 0.99 17.26 -19.64
C ARG A 336 0.22 16.06 -20.16
N TYR A 337 -1.10 16.03 -19.89
CA TYR A 337 -2.00 14.97 -20.37
C TYR A 337 -1.87 14.76 -21.88
N GLU A 338 -1.99 15.83 -22.67
CA GLU A 338 -1.89 15.75 -24.14
C GLU A 338 -0.56 15.13 -24.58
N LYS A 339 0.55 15.57 -24.02
CA LYS A 339 1.88 15.05 -24.38
C LYS A 339 2.05 13.59 -23.98
N ILE A 340 1.64 13.23 -22.76
CA ILE A 340 1.68 11.86 -22.25
C ILE A 340 0.79 10.97 -23.10
N TYR A 341 -0.47 11.35 -23.32
CA TYR A 341 -1.41 10.60 -24.15
C TYR A 341 -0.86 10.34 -25.56
N GLN A 342 -0.33 11.36 -26.21
CA GLN A 342 0.23 11.22 -27.55
C GLN A 342 1.38 10.22 -27.59
N ALA A 343 2.29 10.28 -26.64
CA ALA A 343 3.42 9.37 -26.57
C ALA A 343 3.00 7.92 -26.29
N LEU A 344 2.12 7.72 -25.31
CA LEU A 344 1.69 6.38 -24.91
C LEU A 344 0.79 5.73 -25.96
N SER A 345 -0.20 6.47 -26.49
CA SER A 345 -1.15 5.95 -27.48
C SER A 345 -0.51 5.67 -28.84
N ALA A 346 0.56 6.35 -29.19
CA ALA A 346 1.34 6.05 -30.40
C ALA A 346 1.99 4.66 -30.33
N LYS A 347 2.45 4.23 -29.15
CA LYS A 347 3.10 2.93 -28.97
C LYS A 347 2.11 1.82 -28.56
N TYR A 348 1.08 2.17 -27.78
CA TYR A 348 0.10 1.23 -27.22
C TYR A 348 -1.34 1.70 -27.50
N PRO A 349 -1.80 1.67 -28.77
CA PRO A 349 -3.09 2.24 -29.17
C PRO A 349 -4.31 1.46 -28.64
N ASP A 350 -4.12 0.21 -28.23
CA ASP A 350 -5.20 -0.67 -27.76
C ASP A 350 -5.54 -0.47 -26.28
N LEU A 351 -4.71 0.26 -25.53
CA LEU A 351 -5.00 0.59 -24.13
C LEU A 351 -6.03 1.73 -24.03
N VAL A 352 -6.81 1.69 -22.97
CA VAL A 352 -7.78 2.74 -22.64
C VAL A 352 -7.11 3.76 -21.73
N TYR A 353 -7.03 5.01 -22.20
CA TYR A 353 -6.46 6.13 -21.46
C TYR A 353 -7.56 6.94 -20.79
N ILE A 354 -7.38 7.23 -19.51
CA ILE A 354 -8.34 7.92 -18.65
C ILE A 354 -7.74 9.25 -18.22
N ALA A 355 -8.47 10.34 -18.51
CA ALA A 355 -8.19 11.66 -17.94
C ALA A 355 -8.96 11.83 -16.63
N ASN A 356 -8.52 12.73 -15.77
CA ASN A 356 -9.18 12.95 -14.49
C ASN A 356 -9.45 14.42 -14.18
N SER A 357 -10.21 14.65 -13.11
CA SER A 357 -10.60 15.96 -12.62
C SER A 357 -10.31 16.13 -11.15
N VAL A 358 -10.28 17.37 -10.70
CA VAL A 358 -10.23 17.68 -9.25
C VAL A 358 -11.39 17.03 -8.50
N ILE A 359 -11.11 16.53 -7.30
CA ILE A 359 -12.08 15.85 -6.44
C ILE A 359 -13.35 16.68 -6.17
N ARG A 360 -13.20 17.98 -5.94
CA ARG A 360 -14.30 18.88 -5.56
C ARG A 360 -14.04 20.31 -5.97
N VAL A 361 -15.05 20.94 -6.54
CA VAL A 361 -15.11 22.39 -6.73
C VAL A 361 -16.27 22.92 -5.92
N VAL A 362 -15.99 23.75 -4.89
CA VAL A 362 -17.03 24.30 -4.00
C VAL A 362 -18.02 25.11 -4.81
N GLY A 363 -19.32 24.84 -4.62
CA GLY A 363 -20.40 25.47 -5.36
C GLY A 363 -20.67 24.92 -6.76
N ARG A 364 -19.93 23.88 -7.16
CA ARG A 364 -20.08 23.20 -8.46
C ARG A 364 -20.18 21.66 -8.30
N GLU A 365 -20.64 21.22 -7.14
CA GLU A 365 -20.72 19.79 -6.80
C GLU A 365 -21.65 19.00 -7.72
N ASN A 366 -22.61 19.67 -8.35
CA ASN A 366 -23.59 19.09 -9.26
C ASN A 366 -23.26 19.29 -10.75
N ASP A 367 -22.14 19.93 -11.07
CA ASP A 367 -21.76 20.17 -12.46
C ASP A 367 -21.20 18.91 -13.14
N ASP A 368 -21.42 18.84 -14.45
CA ASP A 368 -20.67 17.95 -15.35
C ASP A 368 -19.26 18.48 -15.50
N LYS A 369 -18.29 17.85 -14.85
CA LYS A 369 -16.91 18.32 -14.81
C LYS A 369 -16.18 18.18 -16.16
N ARG A 370 -16.73 17.40 -17.12
CA ARG A 370 -16.20 17.33 -18.48
C ARG A 370 -16.22 18.69 -19.20
N LYS A 371 -16.99 19.66 -18.69
CA LYS A 371 -16.97 21.06 -19.17
C LYS A 371 -15.64 21.78 -18.87
N ASP A 372 -14.86 21.26 -17.93
CA ASP A 372 -13.57 21.81 -17.55
C ASP A 372 -12.42 21.35 -18.46
N ILE A 373 -12.70 20.45 -19.44
CA ILE A 373 -11.75 20.07 -20.47
C ILE A 373 -11.47 21.29 -21.35
N PRO A 374 -10.22 21.78 -21.41
CA PRO A 374 -9.91 23.01 -22.15
C PRO A 374 -10.08 22.82 -23.66
N ASN A 375 -10.42 23.92 -24.36
CA ASN A 375 -10.60 23.91 -25.81
C ASN A 375 -9.34 23.55 -26.61
N PHE A 376 -8.14 23.68 -26.01
CA PHE A 376 -6.90 23.29 -26.67
C PHE A 376 -6.64 21.78 -26.64
N VAL A 377 -7.33 21.03 -25.77
CA VAL A 377 -7.28 19.58 -25.71
C VAL A 377 -8.08 18.99 -26.85
N ASN A 378 -7.47 18.06 -27.60
CA ASN A 378 -8.21 17.36 -28.65
C ASN A 378 -9.27 16.45 -28.00
N PRO A 379 -10.57 16.69 -28.24
CA PRO A 379 -11.64 15.87 -27.62
C PRO A 379 -11.54 14.36 -27.94
N LYS A 380 -10.90 13.98 -29.05
CA LYS A 380 -10.69 12.58 -29.42
C LYS A 380 -9.67 11.88 -28.54
N ASN A 381 -8.83 12.65 -27.83
CA ASN A 381 -7.81 12.13 -26.92
C ASN A 381 -8.40 11.84 -25.52
N VAL A 382 -9.56 12.38 -25.18
CA VAL A 382 -10.25 12.15 -23.90
C VAL A 382 -11.46 11.27 -24.14
N LYS A 383 -11.26 9.94 -24.15
CA LYS A 383 -12.34 8.97 -24.33
C LYS A 383 -13.06 8.66 -23.04
N VAL A 384 -12.33 8.60 -21.93
CA VAL A 384 -12.84 8.32 -20.60
C VAL A 384 -12.34 9.39 -19.64
N PHE A 385 -13.22 9.87 -18.78
CA PHE A 385 -12.96 10.96 -17.85
C PHE A 385 -13.36 10.55 -16.43
N ASP A 386 -12.41 10.57 -15.50
CA ASP A 386 -12.64 10.16 -14.12
C ASP A 386 -13.19 11.31 -13.28
N GLU A 387 -14.26 11.02 -12.53
CA GLU A 387 -14.85 11.91 -11.54
C GLU A 387 -14.91 11.22 -10.17
N HIS A 388 -14.48 11.92 -9.11
CA HIS A 388 -14.55 11.45 -7.73
C HIS A 388 -15.65 12.17 -6.96
N TYR A 389 -16.30 11.45 -6.04
CA TYR A 389 -17.36 11.99 -5.19
C TYR A 389 -17.16 11.60 -3.72
N TYR A 390 -16.95 12.61 -2.88
CA TYR A 390 -16.86 12.47 -1.43
C TYR A 390 -17.84 13.46 -0.79
N ASN A 391 -19.04 13.01 -0.46
CA ASN A 391 -20.13 13.87 -0.03
C ASN A 391 -20.94 13.28 1.14
N SER A 392 -21.96 14.02 1.61
CA SER A 392 -22.86 13.58 2.68
C SER A 392 -23.92 12.61 2.19
N ILE A 393 -24.63 11.99 3.14
CA ILE A 393 -25.79 11.14 2.90
C ILE A 393 -26.87 11.91 2.13
N GLU A 394 -27.18 13.13 2.56
CA GLU A 394 -28.22 13.96 1.96
C GLU A 394 -27.91 14.23 0.48
N TRP A 395 -26.68 14.66 0.20
CA TRP A 395 -26.25 14.87 -1.17
C TRP A 395 -26.41 13.60 -2.03
N ALA A 396 -25.96 12.46 -1.53
CA ALA A 396 -26.03 11.21 -2.29
C ALA A 396 -27.47 10.78 -2.60
N CYS A 397 -28.41 10.98 -1.66
CA CYS A 397 -29.84 10.71 -1.87
C CYS A 397 -30.45 11.60 -2.96
N GLU A 398 -29.95 12.81 -3.16
CA GLU A 398 -30.40 13.73 -4.20
C GLU A 398 -29.85 13.39 -5.59
N GLN A 399 -28.82 12.52 -5.67
CA GLN A 399 -28.11 12.23 -6.92
C GLN A 399 -28.69 11.08 -7.75
N HIS A 400 -29.82 10.53 -7.40
CA HIS A 400 -30.42 9.37 -8.11
C HIS A 400 -30.80 9.62 -9.58
N TYR A 401 -30.79 10.87 -10.06
CA TYR A 401 -30.96 11.28 -11.47
C TYR A 401 -29.75 12.05 -12.03
N ARG A 402 -28.62 12.04 -11.34
CA ARG A 402 -27.46 12.89 -11.64
C ARG A 402 -27.04 12.86 -13.11
N PHE A 403 -26.91 11.67 -13.69
CA PHE A 403 -26.32 11.48 -15.01
C PHE A 403 -27.34 11.48 -16.14
N ASP A 404 -28.65 11.58 -15.84
CA ASP A 404 -29.71 11.46 -16.85
C ASP A 404 -29.61 12.56 -17.91
N ASN A 405 -29.20 13.75 -17.54
CA ASN A 405 -29.09 14.93 -18.40
C ASN A 405 -27.66 15.22 -18.89
N TYR A 406 -26.70 14.38 -18.59
CA TYR A 406 -25.34 14.54 -19.10
C TYR A 406 -25.29 14.34 -20.60
N LYS A 407 -24.57 15.22 -21.31
CA LYS A 407 -24.43 15.14 -22.77
C LYS A 407 -23.65 13.88 -23.16
N ARG A 408 -24.24 13.07 -24.05
CA ARG A 408 -23.57 11.94 -24.70
C ARG A 408 -22.69 12.42 -25.86
N GLY A 409 -21.69 11.61 -26.23
CA GLY A 409 -20.77 11.96 -27.32
C GLY A 409 -19.68 12.98 -26.94
N VAL A 410 -19.47 13.17 -25.65
CA VAL A 410 -18.28 13.76 -25.05
C VAL A 410 -17.41 12.60 -24.56
N ALA A 411 -16.61 12.75 -23.52
CA ALA A 411 -15.95 11.60 -22.88
C ALA A 411 -16.99 10.74 -22.12
N ASP A 412 -16.80 9.45 -22.12
CA ASP A 412 -17.48 8.55 -21.18
C ASP A 412 -17.01 8.83 -19.75
N LEU A 413 -17.85 8.51 -18.77
CA LEU A 413 -17.49 8.72 -17.36
C LEU A 413 -16.94 7.45 -16.73
N PHE A 414 -15.91 7.63 -15.95
CA PHE A 414 -15.45 6.71 -14.94
C PHE A 414 -15.69 7.34 -13.56
N ILE A 415 -16.35 6.65 -12.66
CA ILE A 415 -16.44 7.08 -11.27
C ILE A 415 -15.38 6.30 -10.50
N GLY A 416 -14.18 6.88 -10.43
CA GLY A 416 -12.98 6.19 -9.90
C GLY A 416 -12.94 6.10 -8.38
N GLU A 417 -13.60 7.05 -7.69
CA GLU A 417 -13.73 7.01 -6.24
C GLU A 417 -15.10 7.53 -5.81
N LEU A 418 -15.85 6.69 -5.09
CA LEU A 418 -17.09 7.07 -4.45
C LEU A 418 -17.03 6.80 -2.95
N GLY A 419 -17.17 7.85 -2.14
CA GLY A 419 -17.20 7.76 -0.69
C GLY A 419 -18.29 8.64 -0.09
N ILE A 420 -19.29 8.03 0.56
CA ILE A 420 -20.36 8.76 1.23
C ILE A 420 -20.09 8.76 2.73
N SER A 421 -19.90 9.97 3.26
CA SER A 421 -19.65 10.19 4.70
C SER A 421 -20.94 10.08 5.49
N GLY A 422 -20.90 9.38 6.62
CA GLY A 422 -22.06 9.25 7.50
C GLY A 422 -22.06 7.95 8.29
N LYS A 423 -23.10 7.78 9.13
CA LYS A 423 -23.21 6.56 9.97
C LYS A 423 -23.67 5.36 9.16
N TYR A 424 -23.03 4.23 9.42
CA TYR A 424 -23.49 2.93 8.94
C TYR A 424 -24.84 2.56 9.60
N PRO A 425 -25.83 1.98 8.89
CA PRO A 425 -25.80 1.60 7.46
C PRO A 425 -26.30 2.70 6.50
N TYR A 426 -26.63 3.91 6.97
CA TYR A 426 -27.26 4.94 6.17
C TYR A 426 -26.37 5.42 5.01
N ASN A 427 -25.06 5.47 5.21
CA ASN A 427 -24.12 5.81 4.13
C ASN A 427 -24.15 4.78 3.00
N LEU A 428 -24.33 3.48 3.29
CA LEU A 428 -24.47 2.45 2.26
C LEU A 428 -25.78 2.59 1.47
N LEU A 429 -26.90 2.87 2.16
CA LEU A 429 -28.18 3.10 1.51
C LEU A 429 -28.11 4.33 0.59
N ALA A 430 -27.47 5.41 1.05
CA ALA A 430 -27.27 6.62 0.25
C ALA A 430 -26.35 6.37 -0.95
N THR A 431 -25.31 5.55 -0.79
CA THR A 431 -24.48 5.09 -1.92
C THR A 431 -25.33 4.36 -2.96
N GLY A 432 -26.31 3.56 -2.53
CA GLY A 432 -27.28 2.92 -3.42
C GLY A 432 -28.06 3.90 -4.30
N ALA A 433 -28.43 5.08 -3.79
CA ALA A 433 -29.15 6.08 -4.54
C ALA A 433 -28.33 6.62 -5.74
N ILE A 434 -27.07 6.99 -5.52
CA ILE A 434 -26.22 7.47 -6.63
C ILE A 434 -25.85 6.32 -7.60
N ARG A 435 -25.70 5.07 -7.11
CA ARG A 435 -25.48 3.91 -7.94
C ARG A 435 -26.63 3.65 -8.92
N MET A 436 -27.88 3.87 -8.51
CA MET A 436 -29.04 3.78 -9.41
C MET A 436 -28.89 4.72 -10.61
N SER A 437 -28.32 5.91 -10.43
CA SER A 437 -28.05 6.82 -11.54
C SER A 437 -26.90 6.33 -12.42
N ILE A 438 -25.84 5.78 -11.83
CA ILE A 438 -24.70 5.20 -12.57
C ILE A 438 -25.20 4.02 -13.44
N GLU A 439 -25.91 3.06 -12.85
CA GLU A 439 -26.40 1.86 -13.54
C GLU A 439 -27.40 2.20 -14.66
N ARG A 440 -28.34 3.11 -14.40
CA ARG A 440 -29.31 3.55 -15.41
C ARG A 440 -28.65 4.26 -16.60
N ASN A 441 -27.49 4.87 -16.38
CA ASN A 441 -26.71 5.58 -17.38
C ASN A 441 -25.42 4.82 -17.72
N GLY A 442 -25.48 3.49 -17.81
CA GLY A 442 -24.32 2.65 -18.13
C GLY A 442 -23.73 2.90 -19.52
N ASP A 443 -24.50 3.48 -20.43
CA ASP A 443 -24.03 3.97 -21.72
C ASP A 443 -23.04 5.15 -21.60
N LEU A 444 -23.13 5.92 -20.52
CA LEU A 444 -22.27 7.04 -20.19
C LEU A 444 -21.21 6.67 -19.16
N ASN A 445 -21.55 5.77 -18.22
CA ASN A 445 -20.70 5.36 -17.10
C ASN A 445 -20.30 3.87 -17.26
N PRO A 446 -19.44 3.53 -18.23
CA PRO A 446 -19.03 2.15 -18.46
C PRO A 446 -18.18 1.56 -17.34
N LEU A 447 -17.57 2.42 -16.50
CA LEU A 447 -16.68 2.05 -15.43
C LEU A 447 -17.11 2.71 -14.11
N PHE A 448 -17.05 1.92 -13.03
CA PHE A 448 -17.31 2.38 -11.68
C PHE A 448 -16.43 1.65 -10.69
N ALA A 449 -15.75 2.39 -9.82
CA ALA A 449 -14.94 1.85 -8.74
C ALA A 449 -15.45 2.30 -7.38
N GLU A 450 -15.65 1.37 -6.48
CA GLU A 450 -15.94 1.64 -5.08
C GLU A 450 -14.65 1.72 -4.28
N ARG A 451 -14.57 2.68 -3.38
CA ARG A 451 -13.40 2.94 -2.58
C ARG A 451 -13.73 2.93 -1.08
N PRO A 452 -13.03 2.11 -0.36
CA PRO A 452 -12.41 0.84 -0.72
C PRO A 452 -13.43 -0.29 -0.73
N VAL A 453 -13.16 -1.35 -1.48
CA VAL A 453 -14.04 -2.53 -1.53
C VAL A 453 -14.07 -3.25 -0.18
N MET A 454 -12.94 -3.29 0.51
CA MET A 454 -12.81 -3.88 1.84
C MET A 454 -12.18 -2.88 2.79
N ARG A 455 -12.90 -2.52 3.85
CA ARG A 455 -12.46 -1.54 4.84
C ARG A 455 -12.58 -2.12 6.23
N HIS A 456 -11.48 -2.11 6.93
CA HIS A 456 -11.44 -2.60 8.30
C HIS A 456 -11.70 -1.47 9.34
N TRP A 457 -11.53 -0.19 8.95
CA TRP A 457 -11.71 0.97 9.82
C TRP A 457 -13.17 1.30 10.15
N ASP A 458 -14.09 1.09 9.21
CA ASP A 458 -15.48 1.50 9.37
C ASP A 458 -16.22 0.68 10.42
N PHE A 459 -15.65 -0.47 10.81
CA PHE A 459 -16.19 -1.30 11.89
C PHE A 459 -15.67 -0.89 13.27
N LEU A 460 -14.59 -0.11 13.35
CA LEU A 460 -13.94 0.26 14.62
C LEU A 460 -14.19 1.71 15.06
N GLU A 461 -14.60 2.59 14.15
CA GLU A 461 -14.91 3.98 14.50
C GLU A 461 -16.31 4.14 15.12
N HIS A 462 -17.13 3.10 15.15
CA HIS A 462 -18.52 3.11 15.59
C HIS A 462 -18.84 2.14 16.72
N GLN A 463 -17.84 1.53 17.33
CA GLN A 463 -17.94 0.86 18.61
C GLN A 463 -17.32 1.76 19.69
#